data_ebbcaa9e97a2a8267ccf77410686a819
#
_entry.id   ebbcaa9e97a2a8267ccf77410686a819
#
_cell.length_a   1.000
_cell.length_b   1.000
_cell.length_c   1.000
_cell.angle_alpha   90.00
_cell.angle_beta   90.00
_cell.angle_gamma   90.00
#
_symmetry.space_group_name_H-M   'P 1'
#
loop_
_entity.id
_entity.type
_entity.pdbx_description
1 polymer ?
#
loop_
_entity_poly.entity_id
_entity_poly.type
_entity_poly.pdbx_seq_one_letter_code
_entity_poly.pdbx_strand_id
1 'polypeptide(L)'
;IELNPKHFYPYNNLFQLYDRSNNLEKLEEIFSNIIKLFGRSPQVQFLEGTLQFKKKNYNKAIEIFKSLEFDKKDYQKSVLITNILAKSYDHIGSYSEAYKYYSLSNEITENTFKNTFDKHKFNDRVSKRLNSLNDVGRALFIDNEVHDERIDPVFLIGFPRSGTTLLDTILRTHKSIEVIEEKLLVDDLIDQLENITKN
;
A
#
# COMPACT_ATOMS: atom_id res chain seq x y z
N ILE A 1 -10.41 -18.17 17.09
CA ILE A 1 -11.88 -18.44 17.13
C ILE A 1 -12.21 -19.51 18.17
N GLU A 2 -11.49 -20.63 18.18
CA GLU A 2 -11.73 -21.74 19.13
C GLU A 2 -11.64 -21.31 20.61
N LEU A 3 -10.65 -20.44 20.94
CA LEU A 3 -10.43 -19.96 22.31
C LEU A 3 -11.50 -18.97 22.82
N ASN A 4 -12.05 -18.15 21.93
CA ASN A 4 -13.10 -17.20 22.25
C ASN A 4 -14.00 -16.95 21.02
N PRO A 5 -15.06 -17.75 20.84
CA PRO A 5 -15.94 -17.66 19.67
C PRO A 5 -16.81 -16.39 19.63
N LYS A 6 -16.86 -15.62 20.72
CA LYS A 6 -17.61 -14.35 20.79
C LYS A 6 -16.73 -13.12 20.56
N HIS A 7 -15.47 -13.30 20.17
CA HIS A 7 -14.57 -12.20 19.90
C HIS A 7 -14.61 -11.80 18.42
N PHE A 8 -14.97 -10.57 18.10
CA PHE A 8 -15.19 -10.11 16.73
C PHE A 8 -13.92 -10.08 15.86
N TYR A 9 -12.78 -9.66 16.42
CA TYR A 9 -11.55 -9.44 15.65
C TYR A 9 -11.04 -10.64 14.85
N PRO A 10 -11.01 -11.87 15.35
CA PRO A 10 -10.59 -13.04 14.57
C PRO A 10 -11.46 -13.27 13.33
N TYR A 11 -12.76 -13.05 13.43
CA TYR A 11 -13.69 -13.17 12.29
C TYR A 11 -13.44 -12.06 11.26
N ASN A 12 -13.25 -10.82 11.72
CA ASN A 12 -12.91 -9.71 10.84
C ASN A 12 -11.58 -9.95 10.11
N ASN A 13 -10.55 -10.44 10.80
CA ASN A 13 -9.26 -10.76 10.19
C ASN A 13 -9.39 -11.88 9.14
N LEU A 14 -10.20 -12.90 9.41
CA LEU A 14 -10.47 -13.98 8.48
C LEU A 14 -11.27 -13.49 7.26
N PHE A 15 -12.24 -12.60 7.47
CA PHE A 15 -12.95 -11.92 6.40
C PHE A 15 -11.98 -11.14 5.50
N GLN A 16 -11.08 -10.33 6.07
CA GLN A 16 -10.09 -9.60 5.32
C GLN A 16 -9.11 -10.51 4.55
N LEU A 17 -8.74 -11.65 5.12
CA LEU A 17 -7.90 -12.64 4.45
C LEU A 17 -8.60 -13.19 3.21
N TYR A 18 -9.86 -13.58 3.31
CA TYR A 18 -10.63 -14.08 2.19
C TYR A 18 -10.94 -13.00 1.15
N ASP A 19 -11.13 -11.75 1.59
CA ASP A 19 -11.27 -10.60 0.69
C ASP A 19 -9.99 -10.38 -0.14
N ARG A 20 -8.82 -10.39 0.48
CA ARG A 20 -7.52 -10.22 -0.18
C ARG A 20 -7.17 -11.39 -1.12
N SER A 21 -7.51 -12.61 -0.72
CA SER A 21 -7.33 -13.80 -1.57
C SER A 21 -8.40 -13.95 -2.65
N ASN A 22 -9.34 -13.02 -2.74
CA ASN A 22 -10.46 -13.01 -3.67
C ASN A 22 -11.28 -14.31 -3.65
N ASN A 23 -11.38 -14.96 -2.47
CA ASN A 23 -12.14 -16.19 -2.26
C ASN A 23 -13.57 -15.86 -1.83
N LEU A 24 -14.43 -15.63 -2.82
CA LEU A 24 -15.79 -15.15 -2.60
C LEU A 24 -16.65 -16.15 -1.80
N GLU A 25 -16.49 -17.45 -2.04
CA GLU A 25 -17.25 -18.51 -1.34
C GLU A 25 -16.98 -18.47 0.17
N LYS A 26 -15.71 -18.49 0.56
CA LYS A 26 -15.32 -18.41 1.97
C LYS A 26 -15.64 -17.04 2.60
N LEU A 27 -15.62 -15.99 1.79
CA LEU A 27 -16.01 -14.65 2.25
C LEU A 27 -17.50 -14.60 2.63
N GLU A 28 -18.37 -15.24 1.84
CA GLU A 28 -19.80 -15.36 2.14
C GLU A 28 -20.06 -16.24 3.36
N GLU A 29 -19.36 -17.37 3.47
CA GLU A 29 -19.46 -18.27 4.61
C GLU A 29 -19.10 -17.56 5.92
N ILE A 30 -17.93 -16.90 5.97
CA ILE A 30 -17.49 -16.20 7.19
C ILE A 30 -18.41 -15.05 7.52
N PHE A 31 -18.91 -14.31 6.53
CA PHE A 31 -19.89 -13.24 6.75
C PHE A 31 -21.18 -13.75 7.35
N SER A 32 -21.68 -14.91 6.87
CA SER A 32 -22.88 -15.57 7.42
C SER A 32 -22.70 -15.94 8.90
N ASN A 33 -21.51 -16.36 9.29
CA ASN A 33 -21.17 -16.62 10.68
C ASN A 33 -21.09 -15.34 11.51
N ILE A 34 -20.48 -14.28 10.96
CA ILE A 34 -20.38 -12.97 11.60
C ILE A 34 -21.77 -12.41 11.94
N ILE A 35 -22.68 -12.40 10.96
CA ILE A 35 -24.02 -11.81 11.19
C ILE A 35 -24.84 -12.61 12.19
N LYS A 36 -24.68 -13.93 12.23
CA LYS A 36 -25.34 -14.80 13.22
C LYS A 36 -24.85 -14.53 14.65
N LEU A 37 -23.55 -14.29 14.82
CA LEU A 37 -22.92 -14.15 16.13
C LEU A 37 -23.00 -12.73 16.68
N PHE A 38 -22.88 -11.71 15.81
CA PHE A 38 -22.70 -10.31 16.22
C PHE A 38 -23.86 -9.40 15.79
N GLY A 39 -24.86 -9.95 15.06
CA GLY A 39 -26.02 -9.18 14.60
C GLY A 39 -25.62 -8.04 13.63
N ARG A 40 -26.50 -7.05 13.52
CA ARG A 40 -26.28 -5.87 12.67
C ARG A 40 -25.69 -4.73 13.51
N SER A 41 -24.38 -4.57 13.46
CA SER A 41 -23.66 -3.42 13.99
C SER A 41 -23.03 -2.61 12.85
N PRO A 42 -22.59 -1.35 13.05
CA PRO A 42 -21.90 -0.58 12.02
C PRO A 42 -20.67 -1.29 11.45
N GLN A 43 -19.96 -2.08 12.28
CA GLN A 43 -18.83 -2.88 11.84
C GLN A 43 -19.27 -4.01 10.90
N VAL A 44 -20.36 -4.71 11.23
CA VAL A 44 -20.92 -5.79 10.40
C VAL A 44 -21.50 -5.23 9.10
N GLN A 45 -22.17 -4.08 9.13
CA GLN A 45 -22.66 -3.38 7.94
C GLN A 45 -21.51 -2.99 7.00
N PHE A 46 -20.36 -2.56 7.52
CA PHE A 46 -19.17 -2.30 6.73
C PHE A 46 -18.70 -3.55 5.97
N LEU A 47 -18.66 -4.71 6.64
CA LEU A 47 -18.31 -5.98 6.01
C LEU A 47 -19.37 -6.42 4.97
N GLU A 48 -20.66 -6.17 5.26
CA GLU A 48 -21.76 -6.42 4.30
C GLU A 48 -21.57 -5.60 3.03
N GLY A 49 -21.32 -4.30 3.16
CA GLY A 49 -21.07 -3.41 2.02
C GLY A 49 -19.88 -3.86 1.18
N THR A 50 -18.78 -4.27 1.85
CA THR A 50 -17.59 -4.82 1.18
C THR A 50 -17.93 -6.10 0.42
N LEU A 51 -18.68 -7.02 1.04
CA LEU A 51 -19.12 -8.26 0.40
C LEU A 51 -20.00 -7.97 -0.82
N GLN A 52 -20.96 -7.03 -0.72
CA GLN A 52 -21.81 -6.66 -1.87
C GLN A 52 -20.99 -6.07 -3.01
N PHE A 53 -19.99 -5.25 -2.72
CA PHE A 53 -19.06 -4.73 -3.72
C PHE A 53 -18.30 -5.88 -4.43
N LYS A 54 -17.77 -6.85 -3.68
CA LYS A 54 -17.09 -8.02 -4.24
C LYS A 54 -18.00 -8.90 -5.09
N LYS A 55 -19.27 -9.01 -4.72
CA LYS A 55 -20.31 -9.68 -5.50
C LYS A 55 -20.75 -8.88 -6.73
N LYS A 56 -20.17 -7.70 -6.98
CA LYS A 56 -20.56 -6.76 -8.05
C LYS A 56 -22.00 -6.20 -7.90
N ASN A 57 -22.58 -6.30 -6.72
CA ASN A 57 -23.88 -5.73 -6.38
C ASN A 57 -23.69 -4.24 -6.00
N TYR A 58 -23.22 -3.42 -6.95
CA TYR A 58 -22.75 -2.06 -6.69
C TYR A 58 -23.83 -1.15 -6.10
N ASN A 59 -25.06 -1.22 -6.58
CA ASN A 59 -26.18 -0.43 -6.04
C ASN A 59 -26.42 -0.71 -4.56
N LYS A 60 -26.37 -1.99 -4.15
CA LYS A 60 -26.54 -2.40 -2.76
C LYS A 60 -25.36 -1.98 -1.90
N ALA A 61 -24.13 -2.07 -2.42
CA ALA A 61 -22.95 -1.58 -1.74
C ALA A 61 -23.04 -0.06 -1.49
N ILE A 62 -23.48 0.73 -2.49
CA ILE A 62 -23.72 2.16 -2.36
C ILE A 62 -24.74 2.46 -1.27
N GLU A 63 -25.88 1.78 -1.28
CA GLU A 63 -26.95 1.96 -0.28
C GLU A 63 -26.40 1.73 1.14
N ILE A 64 -25.70 0.63 1.36
CA ILE A 64 -25.13 0.27 2.66
C ILE A 64 -24.11 1.32 3.11
N PHE A 65 -23.15 1.67 2.26
CA PHE A 65 -22.08 2.61 2.64
C PHE A 65 -22.60 4.05 2.83
N LYS A 66 -23.64 4.46 2.12
CA LYS A 66 -24.30 5.76 2.35
C LYS A 66 -25.11 5.81 3.66
N SER A 67 -25.62 4.67 4.12
CA SER A 67 -26.34 4.59 5.39
C SER A 67 -25.41 4.52 6.61
N LEU A 68 -24.11 4.24 6.41
CA LEU A 68 -23.15 4.21 7.48
C LEU A 68 -22.74 5.63 7.88
N GLU A 69 -23.02 5.96 9.13
CA GLU A 69 -22.38 7.11 9.77
C GLU A 69 -20.93 6.72 10.07
N PHE A 70 -19.98 7.40 9.42
CA PHE A 70 -18.56 7.19 9.70
C PHE A 70 -17.97 8.40 10.42
N ASP A 71 -17.22 8.11 11.46
CA ASP A 71 -16.47 9.14 12.17
C ASP A 71 -15.36 9.67 11.24
N LYS A 72 -15.44 10.96 10.91
CA LYS A 72 -14.40 11.63 10.09
C LYS A 72 -13.00 11.56 10.71
N LYS A 73 -12.92 11.22 12.00
CA LYS A 73 -11.66 11.01 12.71
C LYS A 73 -11.03 9.65 12.40
N ASP A 74 -11.82 8.65 12.00
CA ASP A 74 -11.31 7.38 11.50
C ASP A 74 -10.96 7.52 10.00
N TYR A 75 -9.79 8.10 9.76
CA TYR A 75 -9.25 8.36 8.43
C TYR A 75 -9.21 7.09 7.57
N GLN A 76 -8.68 5.97 8.11
CA GLN A 76 -8.51 4.74 7.32
C GLN A 76 -9.84 4.21 6.83
N LYS A 77 -10.83 4.17 7.70
CA LYS A 77 -12.19 3.72 7.39
C LYS A 77 -12.89 4.67 6.42
N SER A 78 -12.71 5.97 6.62
CA SER A 78 -13.29 7.01 5.73
C SER A 78 -12.76 6.90 4.31
N VAL A 79 -11.45 6.72 4.13
CA VAL A 79 -10.82 6.52 2.82
C VAL A 79 -11.30 5.22 2.17
N LEU A 80 -11.42 4.12 2.92
CA LEU A 80 -11.93 2.85 2.38
C LEU A 80 -13.37 2.98 1.89
N ILE A 81 -14.26 3.58 2.70
CA ILE A 81 -15.66 3.77 2.33
C ILE A 81 -15.79 4.65 1.08
N THR A 82 -15.11 5.79 1.05
CA THR A 82 -15.17 6.72 -0.09
C THR A 82 -14.62 6.10 -1.36
N ASN A 83 -13.55 5.30 -1.28
CA ASN A 83 -13.01 4.57 -2.42
C ASN A 83 -13.97 3.48 -2.95
N ILE A 84 -14.63 2.73 -2.05
CA ILE A 84 -15.61 1.71 -2.49
C ILE A 84 -16.83 2.39 -3.13
N LEU A 85 -17.31 3.49 -2.56
CA LEU A 85 -18.38 4.28 -3.15
C LEU A 85 -17.99 4.80 -4.53
N ALA A 86 -16.80 5.41 -4.67
CA ALA A 86 -16.31 5.90 -5.95
C ALA A 86 -16.26 4.79 -7.01
N LYS A 87 -15.63 3.66 -6.69
CA LYS A 87 -15.54 2.50 -7.58
C LYS A 87 -16.93 1.94 -7.93
N SER A 88 -17.85 1.89 -6.96
CA SER A 88 -19.20 1.39 -7.19
C SER A 88 -19.97 2.30 -8.16
N TYR A 89 -19.87 3.63 -8.00
CA TYR A 89 -20.46 4.59 -8.92
C TYR A 89 -19.83 4.55 -10.32
N ASP A 90 -18.52 4.35 -10.40
CA ASP A 90 -17.83 4.18 -11.67
C ASP A 90 -18.31 2.94 -12.43
N HIS A 91 -18.45 1.81 -11.74
CA HIS A 91 -18.96 0.58 -12.34
C HIS A 91 -20.40 0.66 -12.83
N ILE A 92 -21.26 1.50 -12.24
CA ILE A 92 -22.63 1.71 -12.72
C ILE A 92 -22.75 2.87 -13.71
N GLY A 93 -21.64 3.47 -14.14
CA GLY A 93 -21.60 4.57 -15.10
C GLY A 93 -21.98 5.94 -14.55
N SER A 94 -22.12 6.10 -13.23
CA SER A 94 -22.43 7.37 -12.57
C SER A 94 -21.14 8.17 -12.32
N TYR A 95 -20.47 8.60 -13.39
CA TYR A 95 -19.12 9.17 -13.33
C TYR A 95 -19.00 10.46 -12.51
N SER A 96 -20.05 11.29 -12.49
CA SER A 96 -20.08 12.50 -11.67
C SER A 96 -19.98 12.19 -10.17
N GLU A 97 -20.77 11.21 -9.70
CA GLU A 97 -20.70 10.77 -8.31
C GLU A 97 -19.37 10.03 -8.01
N ALA A 98 -18.88 9.21 -8.95
CA ALA A 98 -17.59 8.57 -8.83
C ALA A 98 -16.47 9.61 -8.61
N TYR A 99 -16.41 10.64 -9.44
CA TYR A 99 -15.43 11.71 -9.33
C TYR A 99 -15.52 12.44 -7.98
N LYS A 100 -16.73 12.75 -7.52
CA LYS A 100 -16.96 13.38 -6.21
C LYS A 100 -16.40 12.55 -5.06
N TYR A 101 -16.63 11.23 -5.05
CA TYR A 101 -16.13 10.37 -3.99
C TYR A 101 -14.62 10.09 -4.09
N TYR A 102 -14.04 10.03 -5.30
CA TYR A 102 -12.58 9.99 -5.47
C TYR A 102 -11.93 11.28 -4.96
N SER A 103 -12.49 12.43 -5.28
CA SER A 103 -12.01 13.73 -4.80
C SER A 103 -12.07 13.84 -3.28
N LEU A 104 -13.18 13.38 -2.68
CA LEU A 104 -13.34 13.34 -1.22
C LEU A 104 -12.30 12.42 -0.56
N SER A 105 -12.04 11.24 -1.14
CA SER A 105 -11.01 10.33 -0.65
C SER A 105 -9.62 10.96 -0.66
N ASN A 106 -9.28 11.67 -1.74
CA ASN A 106 -8.01 12.38 -1.86
C ASN A 106 -7.90 13.53 -0.86
N GLU A 107 -8.97 14.30 -0.68
CA GLU A 107 -9.03 15.38 0.31
C GLU A 107 -8.80 14.88 1.74
N ILE A 108 -9.48 13.77 2.12
CA ILE A 108 -9.28 13.14 3.43
C ILE A 108 -7.83 12.72 3.60
N THR A 109 -7.24 12.12 2.58
CA THR A 109 -5.84 11.67 2.59
C THR A 109 -4.88 12.86 2.73
N GLU A 110 -5.07 13.90 1.90
CA GLU A 110 -4.24 15.12 1.94
C GLU A 110 -4.29 15.79 3.32
N ASN A 111 -5.48 15.99 3.86
CA ASN A 111 -5.66 16.63 5.17
C ASN A 111 -5.01 15.83 6.31
N THR A 112 -5.00 14.49 6.21
CA THR A 112 -4.37 13.62 7.22
C THR A 112 -2.85 13.72 7.17
N PHE A 113 -2.26 13.78 5.98
CA PHE A 113 -0.79 13.77 5.80
C PHE A 113 -0.19 15.15 5.57
N LYS A 114 -0.99 16.22 5.54
CA LYS A 114 -0.53 17.58 5.22
C LYS A 114 0.67 18.05 6.06
N ASN A 115 0.72 17.64 7.32
CA ASN A 115 1.80 18.03 8.24
C ASN A 115 2.92 16.98 8.35
N THR A 116 2.77 15.81 7.73
CA THR A 116 3.74 14.72 7.80
C THR A 116 4.62 14.62 6.55
N PHE A 117 4.15 15.21 5.44
CA PHE A 117 4.88 15.19 4.17
C PHE A 117 5.48 16.54 3.84
N ASP A 118 6.77 16.64 4.02
CA ASP A 118 7.56 17.81 3.59
C ASP A 118 7.96 17.64 2.12
N LYS A 119 7.28 18.38 1.24
CA LYS A 119 7.54 18.35 -0.22
C LYS A 119 8.96 18.81 -0.56
N HIS A 120 9.57 19.65 0.27
CA HIS A 120 10.91 20.19 0.03
C HIS A 120 12.01 19.23 0.45
N LYS A 121 11.76 18.42 1.47
CA LYS A 121 12.75 17.49 2.03
C LYS A 121 13.33 16.51 0.99
N PHE A 122 12.52 16.05 0.05
CA PHE A 122 13.00 15.19 -1.03
C PHE A 122 13.89 15.96 -2.00
N ASN A 123 13.46 17.14 -2.45
CA ASN A 123 14.22 17.97 -3.37
C ASN A 123 15.54 18.44 -2.74
N ASP A 124 15.51 18.82 -1.47
CA ASP A 124 16.71 19.22 -0.72
C ASP A 124 17.70 18.06 -0.61
N ARG A 125 17.23 16.85 -0.37
CA ARG A 125 18.08 15.64 -0.33
C ARG A 125 18.70 15.36 -1.70
N VAL A 126 17.93 15.44 -2.77
CA VAL A 126 18.43 15.25 -4.15
C VAL A 126 19.45 16.35 -4.48
N SER A 127 19.16 17.60 -4.18
CA SER A 127 20.06 18.73 -4.44
C SER A 127 21.38 18.61 -3.66
N LYS A 128 21.31 18.21 -2.39
CA LYS A 128 22.52 17.95 -1.58
C LYS A 128 23.37 16.85 -2.19
N ARG A 129 22.76 15.73 -2.59
CA ARG A 129 23.49 14.63 -3.22
C ARG A 129 24.14 15.04 -4.55
N LEU A 130 23.42 15.80 -5.39
CA LEU A 130 23.97 16.32 -6.64
C LEU A 130 25.13 17.26 -6.40
N ASN A 131 25.03 18.17 -5.44
CA ASN A 131 26.12 19.08 -5.09
C ASN A 131 27.34 18.31 -4.57
N SER A 132 27.15 17.33 -3.69
CA SER A 132 28.23 16.48 -3.21
C SER A 132 28.94 15.74 -4.35
N LEU A 133 28.18 15.23 -5.34
CA LEU A 133 28.76 14.58 -6.52
C LEU A 133 29.56 15.57 -7.39
N ASN A 134 29.12 16.81 -7.51
CA ASN A 134 29.84 17.85 -8.24
C ASN A 134 31.11 18.32 -7.50
N ASP A 135 31.04 18.47 -6.17
CA ASP A 135 32.16 18.93 -5.32
C ASP A 135 33.27 17.89 -5.22
N VAL A 136 32.90 16.63 -5.11
CA VAL A 136 33.86 15.52 -5.00
C VAL A 136 34.47 15.15 -6.34
N GLY A 137 33.81 15.52 -7.45
CA GLY A 137 34.26 15.34 -8.82
C GLY A 137 34.46 13.88 -9.23
N ARG A 138 34.91 13.70 -10.46
CA ARG A 138 35.27 12.38 -11.02
C ARG A 138 36.44 11.70 -10.30
N ALA A 139 37.14 12.42 -9.41
CA ALA A 139 38.31 11.89 -8.72
C ALA A 139 38.02 10.71 -7.77
N LEU A 140 36.78 10.58 -7.29
CA LEU A 140 36.37 9.40 -6.47
C LEU A 140 36.12 8.14 -7.31
N PHE A 141 35.97 8.28 -8.63
CA PHE A 141 35.77 7.13 -9.52
C PHE A 141 37.07 6.67 -10.17
N ILE A 142 38.24 7.15 -9.66
CA ILE A 142 39.54 6.71 -10.11
C ILE A 142 39.87 5.39 -9.41
N ASP A 143 39.92 4.34 -10.23
CA ASP A 143 40.64 3.08 -10.10
C ASP A 143 41.36 2.81 -8.77
N ASN A 144 40.60 2.54 -7.73
CA ASN A 144 41.07 1.63 -6.72
C ASN A 144 40.48 0.26 -7.10
N GLU A 145 41.20 -0.49 -7.94
CA GLU A 145 40.92 -1.91 -8.13
C GLU A 145 41.09 -2.60 -6.78
N VAL A 146 39.99 -2.65 -6.02
CA VAL A 146 39.92 -3.55 -4.87
C VAL A 146 39.79 -4.94 -5.46
N HIS A 147 40.91 -5.65 -5.58
CA HIS A 147 40.90 -7.07 -5.91
C HIS A 147 40.29 -7.82 -4.72
N ASP A 148 38.97 -7.97 -4.77
CA ASP A 148 38.21 -8.78 -3.84
C ASP A 148 37.68 -10.01 -4.61
N GLU A 149 37.76 -11.19 -3.97
CA GLU A 149 37.22 -12.43 -4.54
C GLU A 149 35.68 -12.47 -4.56
N ARG A 150 35.03 -11.44 -4.03
CA ARG A 150 33.56 -11.31 -4.03
C ARG A 150 33.02 -11.02 -5.41
N ILE A 151 31.87 -11.62 -5.73
CA ILE A 151 31.15 -11.34 -6.97
C ILE A 151 30.58 -9.92 -6.88
N ASP A 152 30.89 -9.08 -7.86
CA ASP A 152 30.37 -7.73 -7.93
C ASP A 152 28.83 -7.72 -8.11
N PRO A 153 28.12 -6.90 -7.35
CA PRO A 153 26.69 -6.76 -7.51
C PRO A 153 26.34 -6.05 -8.81
N VAL A 154 25.30 -6.53 -9.50
CA VAL A 154 24.72 -5.86 -10.66
C VAL A 154 23.51 -5.07 -10.21
N PHE A 155 23.49 -3.76 -10.49
CA PHE A 155 22.38 -2.90 -10.13
C PHE A 155 21.35 -2.81 -11.25
N LEU A 156 20.10 -3.19 -10.99
CA LEU A 156 18.97 -2.98 -11.88
C LEU A 156 18.30 -1.63 -11.53
N ILE A 157 18.45 -0.65 -12.40
CA ILE A 157 17.91 0.71 -12.20
C ILE A 157 16.81 0.96 -13.24
N GLY A 158 15.69 1.50 -12.79
CA GLY A 158 14.58 1.87 -13.67
C GLY A 158 13.64 2.90 -13.05
N PHE A 159 12.91 3.61 -13.90
CA PHE A 159 11.84 4.48 -13.44
C PHE A 159 10.68 3.67 -12.87
N PRO A 160 9.87 4.25 -11.94
CA PRO A 160 8.62 3.62 -11.50
C PRO A 160 7.77 3.20 -12.71
N ARG A 161 7.22 1.99 -12.68
CA ARG A 161 6.41 1.39 -13.76
C ARG A 161 7.17 1.07 -15.06
N SER A 162 8.49 0.99 -15.04
CA SER A 162 9.31 0.59 -16.20
C SER A 162 9.45 -0.94 -16.40
N GLY A 163 8.77 -1.74 -15.59
CA GLY A 163 8.81 -3.20 -15.66
C GLY A 163 9.94 -3.85 -14.86
N THR A 164 10.60 -3.13 -13.96
CA THR A 164 11.67 -3.68 -13.10
C THR A 164 11.21 -4.88 -12.30
N THR A 165 10.00 -4.88 -11.74
CA THR A 165 9.42 -6.03 -11.03
C THR A 165 9.23 -7.26 -11.92
N LEU A 166 8.84 -7.06 -13.19
CA LEU A 166 8.72 -8.17 -14.13
C LEU A 166 10.09 -8.77 -14.45
N LEU A 167 11.09 -7.91 -14.70
CA LEU A 167 12.45 -8.35 -14.97
C LEU A 167 13.05 -9.06 -13.75
N ASP A 168 12.86 -8.53 -12.53
CA ASP A 168 13.22 -9.18 -11.27
C ASP A 168 12.62 -10.59 -11.18
N THR A 169 11.33 -10.73 -11.45
CA THR A 169 10.64 -12.03 -11.44
C THR A 169 11.26 -13.01 -12.44
N ILE A 170 11.63 -12.53 -13.64
CA ILE A 170 12.28 -13.36 -14.66
C ILE A 170 13.68 -13.77 -14.19
N LEU A 171 14.48 -12.84 -13.66
CA LEU A 171 15.84 -13.11 -13.20
C LEU A 171 15.88 -14.13 -12.07
N ARG A 172 14.92 -14.09 -11.13
CA ARG A 172 14.78 -15.07 -10.04
C ARG A 172 14.54 -16.51 -10.51
N THR A 173 14.11 -16.71 -11.76
CA THR A 173 13.97 -18.07 -12.30
C THR A 173 15.31 -18.71 -12.68
N HIS A 174 16.38 -17.92 -12.77
CA HIS A 174 17.70 -18.40 -13.13
C HIS A 174 18.44 -18.92 -11.89
N LYS A 175 18.96 -20.15 -11.96
CA LYS A 175 19.56 -20.86 -10.83
C LYS A 175 20.82 -20.19 -10.23
N SER A 176 21.52 -19.37 -11.02
CA SER A 176 22.78 -18.70 -10.65
C SER A 176 22.59 -17.20 -10.36
N ILE A 177 21.36 -16.70 -10.30
CA ILE A 177 21.09 -15.31 -10.02
C ILE A 177 20.27 -15.21 -8.76
N GLU A 178 20.80 -14.46 -7.80
CA GLU A 178 20.05 -14.05 -6.61
C GLU A 178 19.65 -12.60 -6.76
N VAL A 179 18.37 -12.31 -6.56
CA VAL A 179 17.83 -10.95 -6.70
C VAL A 179 17.36 -10.44 -5.34
N ILE A 180 17.85 -9.26 -4.97
CA ILE A 180 17.45 -8.54 -3.75
C ILE A 180 16.50 -7.42 -4.18
N GLU A 181 15.22 -7.54 -3.78
CA GLU A 181 14.16 -6.63 -4.18
C GLU A 181 14.07 -5.44 -3.23
N GLU A 182 13.93 -4.24 -3.80
CA GLU A 182 13.52 -2.97 -3.16
C GLU A 182 13.91 -2.75 -1.70
N LYS A 183 15.07 -3.25 -1.27
CA LYS A 183 15.60 -2.94 0.06
C LYS A 183 16.33 -1.60 0.00
N LEU A 184 16.19 -0.81 1.06
CA LEU A 184 16.88 0.48 1.20
C LEU A 184 18.39 0.33 1.48
N LEU A 185 19.04 -0.66 0.86
CA LEU A 185 20.44 -1.00 1.12
C LEU A 185 21.40 0.17 0.89
N VAL A 186 21.14 0.96 -0.14
CA VAL A 186 21.98 2.14 -0.47
C VAL A 186 21.73 3.26 0.53
N ASP A 187 20.49 3.52 0.91
CA ASP A 187 20.16 4.53 1.92
C ASP A 187 20.74 4.13 3.29
N ASP A 188 20.59 2.86 3.70
CA ASP A 188 21.17 2.32 4.95
C ASP A 188 22.70 2.43 4.95
N LEU A 189 23.36 2.14 3.81
CA LEU A 189 24.81 2.27 3.68
C LEU A 189 25.25 3.72 3.81
N ILE A 190 24.56 4.66 3.16
CA ILE A 190 24.84 6.09 3.23
C ILE A 190 24.70 6.57 4.67
N ASP A 191 23.62 6.20 5.36
CA ASP A 191 23.37 6.57 6.75
C ASP A 191 24.47 6.01 7.68
N GLN A 192 24.94 4.78 7.47
CA GLN A 192 26.06 4.20 8.22
C GLN A 192 27.37 4.96 7.96
N LEU A 193 27.69 5.29 6.71
CA LEU A 193 28.90 6.05 6.36
C LEU A 193 28.86 7.45 6.96
N GLU A 194 27.72 8.15 6.91
CA GLU A 194 27.57 9.47 7.54
C GLU A 194 27.75 9.42 9.05
N ASN A 195 27.33 8.33 9.72
CA ASN A 195 27.52 8.18 11.16
C ASN A 195 28.98 7.90 11.53
N ILE A 196 29.72 7.20 10.69
CA ILE A 196 31.16 6.95 10.89
C ILE A 196 31.99 8.22 10.69
N THR A 197 31.61 9.05 9.71
CA THR A 197 32.38 10.26 9.36
C THR A 197 32.10 11.46 10.27
N LYS A 198 31.04 11.43 11.08
CA LYS A 198 30.70 12.47 12.07
C LYS A 198 31.38 12.28 13.42
N ASN A 199 32.08 11.16 13.63
CA ASN A 199 32.94 10.86 14.80
C ASN A 199 34.40 11.05 14.45
#